data_7044f27a8a7dab51b5f655c2add28b27
#
_entry.id   7044f27a8a7dab51b5f655c2add28b27
#
_cell.length_a   1.000
_cell.length_b   1.000
_cell.length_c   1.000
_cell.angle_alpha   90.00
_cell.angle_beta   90.00
_cell.angle_gamma   90.00
#
_symmetry.space_group_name_H-M   'P 1'
#
loop_
_entity.id
_entity.type
_entity.pdbx_description
1 polymer ?
#
loop_
_entity_poly.entity_id
_entity_poly.type
_entity_poly.pdbx_seq_one_letter_code
_entity_poly.pdbx_strand_id
1 'polypeptide(L)'
;MAPTLSTTPETLLTTGWSDYALLDSGDGKKLERYGRHTVLRPEPQCFWRPRDPDAFGRADAVFDPEDEDEAGRWRFSGKPIDQFPLGWGDVRFHGKFTPFRHLAFFPEQAANWQWLDGRIRSLNKPKVLNLFGYTGVASLAAAAAGAEVTHVDASKKSVAWARDNAELSGMGGAPIRWIVDDARKYVAREVRRGSKYQGIILDPPKYGRGPTGEVWRLFEDMPALLKDCAALLDDDASFLLLNAYAARISGLSLAHLMAEATHDRGGRIDWGELALSEDAPLNGVDPRAIGLSFFARWSAK
;
A
#
# COMPACT_ATOMS: atom_id res chain seq x y z
N MET A 1 28.93 -1.12 6.56
CA MET A 1 29.03 -2.21 5.56
C MET A 1 27.83 -2.07 4.64
N ALA A 2 28.00 -2.20 3.31
CA ALA A 2 26.88 -2.12 2.38
C ALA A 2 25.86 -3.25 2.61
N PRO A 3 24.55 -3.02 2.37
CA PRO A 3 23.55 -4.07 2.47
C PRO A 3 23.72 -5.11 1.34
N THR A 4 23.28 -6.32 1.60
CA THR A 4 23.22 -7.38 0.59
C THR A 4 21.92 -7.25 -0.19
N LEU A 5 22.02 -7.04 -1.49
CA LEU A 5 20.87 -7.01 -2.40
C LEU A 5 20.51 -8.43 -2.84
N SER A 6 19.23 -8.82 -2.74
CA SER A 6 18.74 -10.07 -3.34
C SER A 6 18.99 -10.07 -4.85
N THR A 7 19.52 -11.17 -5.36
CA THR A 7 19.84 -11.32 -6.79
C THR A 7 18.60 -11.59 -7.67
N THR A 8 17.52 -12.07 -7.06
CA THR A 8 16.28 -12.39 -7.77
C THR A 8 15.13 -11.54 -7.22
N PRO A 9 14.29 -10.99 -8.13
CA PRO A 9 13.05 -10.34 -7.71
C PRO A 9 12.05 -11.36 -7.15
N GLU A 10 11.22 -10.90 -6.23
CA GLU A 10 10.11 -11.68 -5.69
C GLU A 10 8.78 -11.17 -6.27
N THR A 11 7.87 -12.09 -6.62
CA THR A 11 6.47 -11.74 -6.88
C THR A 11 5.66 -12.13 -5.65
N LEU A 12 5.13 -11.16 -4.94
CA LEU A 12 4.36 -11.37 -3.72
C LEU A 12 2.88 -11.29 -4.05
N LEU A 13 2.20 -12.42 -3.91
CA LEU A 13 0.79 -12.56 -4.26
C LEU A 13 -0.11 -12.27 -3.06
N THR A 14 -1.12 -11.44 -3.28
CA THR A 14 -2.27 -11.36 -2.37
C THR A 14 -3.21 -12.51 -2.67
N THR A 15 -3.35 -13.43 -1.72
CA THR A 15 -4.21 -14.62 -1.79
C THR A 15 -4.88 -14.89 -0.45
N GLY A 16 -5.96 -15.68 -0.45
CA GLY A 16 -6.60 -16.19 0.77
C GLY A 16 -7.22 -15.11 1.68
N TRP A 17 -7.53 -13.96 1.15
CA TRP A 17 -8.18 -12.89 1.91
C TRP A 17 -9.71 -13.05 1.82
N SER A 18 -10.39 -13.28 2.96
CA SER A 18 -11.83 -13.55 3.00
C SER A 18 -12.69 -12.44 2.39
N ASP A 19 -12.32 -11.18 2.61
CA ASP A 19 -13.09 -10.01 2.17
C ASP A 19 -12.66 -9.44 0.82
N TYR A 20 -11.64 -10.01 0.20
CA TYR A 20 -11.20 -9.61 -1.14
C TYR A 20 -10.84 -10.83 -1.99
N ALA A 21 -11.15 -10.75 -3.28
CA ALA A 21 -10.67 -11.70 -4.29
C ALA A 21 -10.60 -11.05 -5.67
N LEU A 22 -9.56 -11.35 -6.45
CA LEU A 22 -9.55 -11.17 -7.89
C LEU A 22 -10.27 -12.37 -8.49
N LEU A 23 -11.46 -12.14 -9.07
CA LEU A 23 -12.30 -13.22 -9.60
C LEU A 23 -11.92 -13.61 -11.04
N ASP A 24 -11.69 -12.62 -11.89
CA ASP A 24 -11.28 -12.79 -13.28
C ASP A 24 -10.62 -11.51 -13.80
N SER A 25 -9.87 -11.63 -14.91
CA SER A 25 -9.20 -10.52 -15.55
C SER A 25 -9.11 -10.71 -17.06
N GLY A 26 -9.17 -9.62 -17.82
CA GLY A 26 -9.04 -9.66 -19.27
C GLY A 26 -9.71 -8.49 -19.96
N ASP A 27 -9.44 -8.33 -21.27
CA ASP A 27 -9.95 -7.25 -22.10
C ASP A 27 -9.77 -5.85 -21.47
N GLY A 28 -8.58 -5.64 -20.87
CA GLY A 28 -8.22 -4.37 -20.22
C GLY A 28 -8.94 -4.09 -18.90
N LYS A 29 -9.49 -5.11 -18.24
CA LYS A 29 -10.29 -4.99 -17.01
C LYS A 29 -9.99 -6.10 -16.03
N LYS A 30 -10.38 -5.85 -14.76
CA LYS A 30 -10.38 -6.84 -13.67
C LYS A 30 -11.71 -6.84 -12.96
N LEU A 31 -12.23 -8.04 -12.70
CA LEU A 31 -13.42 -8.30 -11.89
C LEU A 31 -12.98 -8.73 -10.51
N GLU A 32 -13.38 -7.99 -9.49
CA GLU A 32 -12.95 -8.18 -8.11
C GLU A 32 -14.16 -8.33 -7.19
N ARG A 33 -13.99 -9.05 -6.09
CA ARG A 33 -14.95 -9.12 -5.00
C ARG A 33 -14.42 -8.33 -3.79
N TYR A 34 -15.26 -7.48 -3.25
CA TYR A 34 -15.02 -6.69 -2.04
C TYR A 34 -16.14 -6.96 -1.04
N GLY A 35 -15.88 -7.80 -0.03
CA GLY A 35 -16.90 -8.33 0.85
C GLY A 35 -17.96 -9.09 0.04
N ARG A 36 -19.18 -8.57 -0.01
CA ARG A 36 -20.29 -9.11 -0.81
C ARG A 36 -20.47 -8.48 -2.20
N HIS A 37 -19.69 -7.45 -2.53
CA HIS A 37 -19.87 -6.68 -3.77
C HIS A 37 -18.84 -7.09 -4.83
N THR A 38 -19.33 -7.25 -6.08
CA THR A 38 -18.50 -7.45 -7.25
C THR A 38 -18.28 -6.13 -8.00
N VAL A 39 -17.04 -5.85 -8.35
CA VAL A 39 -16.61 -4.57 -8.91
C VAL A 39 -15.78 -4.81 -10.17
N LEU A 40 -16.16 -4.17 -11.27
CA LEU A 40 -15.41 -4.20 -12.52
C LEU A 40 -14.68 -2.87 -12.71
N ARG A 41 -13.36 -2.94 -12.86
CA ARG A 41 -12.49 -1.76 -13.03
C ARG A 41 -11.56 -1.91 -14.22
N PRO A 42 -11.14 -0.80 -14.87
CA PRO A 42 -10.07 -0.83 -15.87
C PRO A 42 -8.76 -1.34 -15.27
N GLU A 43 -8.09 -2.20 -16.02
CA GLU A 43 -6.71 -2.64 -15.78
C GLU A 43 -6.06 -2.95 -17.13
N PRO A 44 -5.41 -1.97 -17.77
CA PRO A 44 -4.87 -2.10 -19.13
C PRO A 44 -3.84 -3.21 -19.30
N GLN A 45 -3.18 -3.64 -18.20
CA GLN A 45 -2.24 -4.74 -18.23
C GLN A 45 -2.91 -6.09 -18.52
N CYS A 46 -4.22 -6.22 -18.31
CA CYS A 46 -5.00 -7.43 -18.57
C CYS A 46 -5.39 -7.52 -20.06
N PHE A 47 -4.42 -7.59 -20.97
CA PHE A 47 -4.66 -7.62 -22.43
C PHE A 47 -4.99 -9.02 -22.99
N TRP A 48 -5.13 -10.02 -22.14
CA TRP A 48 -5.68 -11.36 -22.46
C TRP A 48 -7.21 -11.37 -22.39
N ARG A 49 -7.83 -12.48 -22.83
CA ARG A 49 -9.28 -12.64 -22.73
C ARG A 49 -9.71 -13.06 -21.33
N PRO A 50 -10.85 -12.56 -20.81
CA PRO A 50 -11.42 -13.06 -19.57
C PRO A 50 -11.81 -14.54 -19.70
N ARG A 51 -11.83 -15.26 -18.59
CA ARG A 51 -12.23 -16.66 -18.53
C ARG A 51 -13.74 -16.83 -18.51
N ASP A 52 -14.47 -15.92 -17.86
CA ASP A 52 -15.93 -15.82 -17.84
C ASP A 52 -16.38 -14.40 -18.22
N PRO A 53 -16.45 -14.08 -19.52
CA PRO A 53 -16.90 -12.77 -19.98
C PRO A 53 -18.30 -12.38 -19.48
N ASP A 54 -19.19 -13.37 -19.26
CA ASP A 54 -20.54 -13.13 -18.77
C ASP A 54 -20.54 -12.64 -17.32
N ALA A 55 -19.56 -13.00 -16.50
CA ALA A 55 -19.42 -12.51 -15.15
C ALA A 55 -19.17 -10.99 -15.10
N PHE A 56 -18.47 -10.44 -16.10
CA PHE A 56 -18.22 -9.00 -16.19
C PHE A 56 -19.51 -8.20 -16.33
N GLY A 57 -20.49 -8.75 -17.06
CA GLY A 57 -21.82 -8.11 -17.22
C GLY A 57 -22.69 -8.16 -15.96
N ARG A 58 -22.34 -8.96 -14.97
CA ARG A 58 -23.10 -9.13 -13.72
C ARG A 58 -22.50 -8.39 -12.52
N ALA A 59 -21.47 -7.55 -12.73
CA ALA A 59 -20.84 -6.79 -11.66
C ALA A 59 -21.84 -5.82 -10.98
N ASP A 60 -21.76 -5.72 -9.64
CA ASP A 60 -22.60 -4.78 -8.87
C ASP A 60 -22.24 -3.34 -9.12
N ALA A 61 -20.95 -3.06 -9.37
CA ALA A 61 -20.45 -1.74 -9.70
C ALA A 61 -19.41 -1.79 -10.83
N VAL A 62 -19.49 -0.84 -11.73
CA VAL A 62 -18.56 -0.69 -12.86
C VAL A 62 -18.00 0.73 -12.85
N PHE A 63 -16.69 0.83 -12.98
CA PHE A 63 -16.00 2.11 -13.12
C PHE A 63 -15.86 2.50 -14.58
N ASP A 64 -16.41 3.65 -14.96
CA ASP A 64 -16.28 4.25 -16.29
C ASP A 64 -15.25 5.39 -16.17
N PRO A 65 -14.04 5.25 -16.73
CA PRO A 65 -13.06 6.34 -16.74
C PRO A 65 -13.54 7.50 -17.62
N GLU A 66 -13.29 8.74 -17.19
CA GLU A 66 -13.63 9.94 -17.98
C GLU A 66 -12.47 10.30 -18.93
N ASP A 67 -11.23 10.05 -18.55
CA ASP A 67 -10.01 10.31 -19.32
C ASP A 67 -8.95 9.23 -19.05
N GLU A 68 -7.71 9.41 -19.56
CA GLU A 68 -6.55 8.57 -19.24
C GLU A 68 -6.15 8.65 -17.76
N ASP A 69 -6.68 9.64 -17.02
CA ASP A 69 -6.48 9.81 -15.59
C ASP A 69 -7.32 8.82 -14.77
N GLU A 70 -6.97 8.67 -13.50
CA GLU A 70 -7.62 7.73 -12.57
C GLU A 70 -9.05 8.16 -12.18
N ALA A 71 -9.53 9.33 -12.63
CA ALA A 71 -10.85 9.87 -12.35
C ALA A 71 -11.93 9.28 -13.26
N GLY A 72 -13.17 9.20 -12.76
CA GLY A 72 -14.30 8.67 -13.51
C GLY A 72 -15.55 8.54 -12.66
N ARG A 73 -16.50 7.74 -13.13
CA ARG A 73 -17.80 7.54 -12.49
C ARG A 73 -18.10 6.07 -12.26
N TRP A 74 -18.78 5.82 -11.16
CA TRP A 74 -19.30 4.50 -10.83
C TRP A 74 -20.72 4.35 -11.33
N ARG A 75 -20.99 3.28 -12.08
CA ARG A 75 -22.34 2.79 -12.38
C ARG A 75 -22.65 1.59 -11.50
N PHE A 76 -23.84 1.57 -10.90
CA PHE A 76 -24.32 0.49 -10.05
C PHE A 76 -25.44 -0.27 -10.74
N SER A 77 -25.45 -1.59 -10.66
CA SER A 77 -26.52 -2.44 -11.15
C SER A 77 -27.81 -2.35 -10.31
N GLY A 78 -27.68 -1.85 -9.08
CA GLY A 78 -28.76 -1.66 -8.13
C GLY A 78 -28.73 -0.28 -7.48
N LYS A 79 -29.05 -0.23 -6.18
CA LYS A 79 -28.93 1.03 -5.41
C LYS A 79 -27.48 1.45 -5.31
N PRO A 80 -27.18 2.76 -5.39
CA PRO A 80 -25.82 3.27 -5.17
C PRO A 80 -25.27 2.83 -3.80
N ILE A 81 -24.01 2.44 -3.82
CA ILE A 81 -23.24 2.02 -2.63
C ILE A 81 -22.24 3.14 -2.34
N ASP A 82 -22.27 3.72 -1.14
CA ASP A 82 -21.28 4.74 -0.76
C ASP A 82 -20.01 4.10 -0.19
N GLN A 83 -20.19 3.27 0.85
CA GLN A 83 -19.11 2.58 1.52
C GLN A 83 -19.58 1.26 2.12
N PHE A 84 -18.63 0.38 2.41
CA PHE A 84 -18.89 -0.92 3.03
C PHE A 84 -17.69 -1.36 3.86
N PRO A 85 -17.92 -2.10 4.97
CA PRO A 85 -16.81 -2.56 5.82
C PRO A 85 -16.08 -3.73 5.17
N LEU A 86 -14.77 -3.78 5.38
CA LEU A 86 -13.87 -4.86 5.03
C LEU A 86 -12.96 -5.17 6.21
N GLY A 87 -12.44 -6.39 6.28
CA GLY A 87 -11.51 -6.84 7.30
C GLY A 87 -10.24 -7.43 6.71
N TRP A 88 -9.11 -7.19 7.38
CA TRP A 88 -7.85 -7.90 7.17
C TRP A 88 -7.26 -8.23 8.56
N GLY A 89 -7.19 -9.52 8.90
CA GLY A 89 -6.86 -9.91 10.28
C GLY A 89 -7.78 -9.22 11.29
N ASP A 90 -7.19 -8.57 12.28
CA ASP A 90 -7.90 -7.81 13.32
C ASP A 90 -8.30 -6.39 12.89
N VAL A 91 -7.85 -5.95 11.72
CA VAL A 91 -8.13 -4.59 11.20
C VAL A 91 -9.47 -4.58 10.46
N ARG A 92 -10.26 -3.52 10.69
CA ARG A 92 -11.49 -3.23 9.96
C ARG A 92 -11.34 -1.85 9.31
N PHE A 93 -11.81 -1.71 8.07
CA PHE A 93 -11.74 -0.45 7.33
C PHE A 93 -12.85 -0.36 6.29
N HIS A 94 -13.12 0.83 5.81
CA HIS A 94 -14.12 1.07 4.79
C HIS A 94 -13.51 0.99 3.38
N GLY A 95 -14.06 0.11 2.54
CA GLY A 95 -14.05 0.28 1.10
C GLY A 95 -15.02 1.38 0.73
N LYS A 96 -14.62 2.35 -0.11
CA LYS A 96 -15.46 3.49 -0.46
C LYS A 96 -15.39 3.80 -1.94
N PHE A 97 -16.54 3.94 -2.57
CA PHE A 97 -16.67 4.42 -3.94
C PHE A 97 -16.39 5.92 -3.98
N THR A 98 -15.31 6.30 -4.65
CA THR A 98 -14.86 7.69 -4.81
C THR A 98 -14.85 8.05 -6.30
N PRO A 99 -14.67 9.32 -6.70
CA PRO A 99 -14.48 9.66 -8.11
C PRO A 99 -13.23 9.05 -8.76
N PHE A 100 -12.49 8.22 -8.05
CA PHE A 100 -11.31 7.51 -8.53
C PHE A 100 -11.60 6.01 -8.69
N ARG A 101 -10.79 5.33 -9.53
CA ARG A 101 -10.94 3.89 -9.76
C ARG A 101 -10.63 3.00 -8.55
N HIS A 102 -9.86 3.48 -7.57
CA HIS A 102 -9.56 2.72 -6.34
C HIS A 102 -10.65 2.92 -5.27
N LEU A 103 -10.82 1.92 -4.40
CA LEU A 103 -11.84 1.90 -3.34
C LEU A 103 -11.31 2.36 -1.98
N ALA A 104 -10.49 3.43 -1.96
CA ALA A 104 -9.86 4.01 -0.77
C ALA A 104 -8.81 3.10 -0.08
N PHE A 105 -8.38 2.04 -0.70
CA PHE A 105 -7.25 1.18 -0.31
C PHE A 105 -6.74 0.39 -1.52
N PHE A 106 -5.63 -0.34 -1.33
CA PHE A 106 -4.94 -1.07 -2.40
C PHE A 106 -4.75 -2.53 -1.95
N PRO A 107 -5.52 -3.48 -2.53
CA PRO A 107 -5.51 -4.88 -2.10
C PRO A 107 -4.15 -5.58 -2.21
N GLU A 108 -3.33 -5.21 -3.20
CA GLU A 108 -1.99 -5.76 -3.39
C GLU A 108 -1.06 -5.49 -2.21
N GLN A 109 -1.35 -4.48 -1.41
CA GLN A 109 -0.59 -4.16 -0.19
C GLN A 109 -0.76 -5.19 0.92
N ALA A 110 -1.71 -6.11 0.83
CA ALA A 110 -1.91 -7.13 1.86
C ALA A 110 -0.66 -8.00 2.09
N ALA A 111 0.12 -8.26 1.03
CA ALA A 111 1.41 -8.95 1.15
C ALA A 111 2.45 -8.13 1.96
N ASN A 112 2.41 -6.79 1.85
CA ASN A 112 3.23 -5.91 2.70
C ASN A 112 2.71 -5.91 4.14
N TRP A 113 1.39 -5.85 4.37
CA TRP A 113 0.83 -5.88 5.73
C TRP A 113 1.18 -7.18 6.45
N GLN A 114 1.14 -8.32 5.75
CA GLN A 114 1.55 -9.62 6.31
C GLN A 114 3.03 -9.64 6.70
N TRP A 115 3.89 -9.11 5.85
CA TRP A 115 5.32 -9.00 6.17
C TRP A 115 5.57 -8.08 7.37
N LEU A 116 4.87 -6.92 7.44
CA LEU A 116 4.93 -5.99 8.57
C LEU A 116 4.49 -6.66 9.87
N ASP A 117 3.39 -7.42 9.86
CA ASP A 117 2.90 -8.16 11.02
C ASP A 117 3.99 -9.08 11.59
N GLY A 118 4.61 -9.89 10.74
CA GLY A 118 5.69 -10.80 11.17
C GLY A 118 6.92 -10.05 11.72
N ARG A 119 7.34 -8.94 11.07
CA ARG A 119 8.49 -8.14 11.51
C ARG A 119 8.21 -7.43 12.84
N ILE A 120 7.04 -6.82 12.99
CA ILE A 120 6.67 -6.05 14.18
C ILE A 120 6.51 -6.97 15.38
N ARG A 121 5.86 -8.13 15.23
CA ARG A 121 5.70 -9.11 16.32
C ARG A 121 7.01 -9.70 16.83
N SER A 122 8.07 -9.69 16.01
CA SER A 122 9.41 -10.12 16.45
C SER A 122 10.14 -9.06 17.29
N LEU A 123 9.59 -7.85 17.42
CA LEU A 123 10.17 -6.74 18.15
C LEU A 123 9.35 -6.43 19.41
N ASN A 124 9.98 -5.76 20.39
CA ASN A 124 9.30 -5.35 21.61
C ASN A 124 8.80 -3.91 21.49
N LYS A 125 7.48 -3.73 21.24
CA LYS A 125 6.82 -2.43 21.12
C LYS A 125 7.57 -1.45 20.19
N PRO A 126 7.83 -1.82 18.93
CA PRO A 126 8.62 -0.99 18.05
C PRO A 126 7.87 0.31 17.69
N LYS A 127 8.63 1.39 17.53
CA LYS A 127 8.11 2.63 16.94
C LYS A 127 8.13 2.52 15.43
N VAL A 128 6.99 2.72 14.79
CA VAL A 128 6.83 2.65 13.33
C VAL A 128 6.34 4.00 12.80
N LEU A 129 7.07 4.53 11.81
CA LEU A 129 6.68 5.71 11.05
C LEU A 129 6.07 5.28 9.72
N ASN A 130 4.82 5.65 9.47
CA ASN A 130 4.14 5.43 8.20
C ASN A 130 3.94 6.77 7.49
N LEU A 131 4.64 6.96 6.39
CA LEU A 131 4.59 8.15 5.53
C LEU A 131 3.69 7.89 4.32
N PHE A 132 2.95 8.93 3.87
CA PHE A 132 1.91 8.79 2.84
C PHE A 132 0.86 7.75 3.26
N GLY A 133 0.49 7.80 4.56
CA GLY A 133 -0.27 6.74 5.20
C GLY A 133 -1.71 6.59 4.74
N TYR A 134 -2.23 7.53 3.93
CA TYR A 134 -3.54 7.55 3.29
C TYR A 134 -4.68 7.22 4.29
N THR A 135 -5.51 6.21 3.99
CA THR A 135 -6.64 5.79 4.84
C THR A 135 -6.24 4.90 6.03
N GLY A 136 -4.94 4.71 6.26
CA GLY A 136 -4.37 4.18 7.48
C GLY A 136 -4.30 2.66 7.61
N VAL A 137 -4.67 1.87 6.60
CA VAL A 137 -4.71 0.39 6.73
C VAL A 137 -3.36 -0.17 7.18
N ALA A 138 -2.24 0.26 6.57
CA ALA A 138 -0.89 -0.17 6.99
C ALA A 138 -0.55 0.27 8.42
N SER A 139 -1.00 1.47 8.84
CA SER A 139 -0.82 1.95 10.22
C SER A 139 -1.60 1.11 11.22
N LEU A 140 -2.82 0.73 10.89
CA LEU A 140 -3.66 -0.13 11.71
C LEU A 140 -3.10 -1.54 11.79
N ALA A 141 -2.62 -2.11 10.66
CA ALA A 141 -1.94 -3.40 10.65
C ALA A 141 -0.70 -3.40 11.54
N ALA A 142 0.12 -2.33 11.47
CA ALA A 142 1.28 -2.18 12.33
C ALA A 142 0.91 -2.06 13.82
N ALA A 143 -0.13 -1.29 14.16
CA ALA A 143 -0.60 -1.14 15.53
C ALA A 143 -1.21 -2.45 16.08
N ALA A 144 -1.97 -3.19 15.27
CA ALA A 144 -2.51 -4.51 15.61
C ALA A 144 -1.39 -5.54 15.89
N ALA A 145 -0.25 -5.40 15.20
CA ALA A 145 0.95 -6.21 15.45
C ALA A 145 1.72 -5.79 16.72
N GLY A 146 1.36 -4.68 17.38
CA GLY A 146 1.94 -4.21 18.64
C GLY A 146 2.88 -3.00 18.55
N ALA A 147 2.91 -2.30 17.41
CA ALA A 147 3.72 -1.10 17.24
C ALA A 147 3.09 0.16 17.87
N GLU A 148 3.97 1.09 18.31
CA GLU A 148 3.62 2.50 18.49
C GLU A 148 3.77 3.21 17.13
N VAL A 149 2.66 3.67 16.54
CA VAL A 149 2.66 4.16 15.16
C VAL A 149 2.61 5.69 15.11
N THR A 150 3.40 6.27 14.23
CA THR A 150 3.21 7.64 13.77
C THR A 150 2.75 7.61 12.32
N HIS A 151 1.49 7.97 12.10
CA HIS A 151 0.87 8.07 10.79
C HIS A 151 0.98 9.50 10.27
N VAL A 152 1.58 9.70 9.10
CA VAL A 152 1.76 11.01 8.45
C VAL A 152 1.16 10.96 7.06
N ASP A 153 0.23 11.87 6.80
CA ASP A 153 -0.31 12.11 5.46
C ASP A 153 -0.59 13.60 5.25
N ALA A 154 -0.42 14.08 4.04
CA ALA A 154 -0.64 15.49 3.69
C ALA A 154 -2.12 15.87 3.63
N SER A 155 -3.01 14.90 3.39
CA SER A 155 -4.44 15.09 3.26
C SER A 155 -5.16 15.00 4.62
N LYS A 156 -5.70 16.12 5.08
CA LYS A 156 -6.56 16.14 6.28
C LYS A 156 -7.74 15.16 6.16
N LYS A 157 -8.29 14.99 4.96
CA LYS A 157 -9.38 14.05 4.69
C LYS A 157 -8.94 12.61 4.84
N SER A 158 -7.77 12.26 4.32
CA SER A 158 -7.20 10.90 4.44
C SER A 158 -6.91 10.55 5.90
N VAL A 159 -6.32 11.47 6.67
CA VAL A 159 -6.07 11.27 8.10
C VAL A 159 -7.38 11.14 8.91
N ALA A 160 -8.43 11.87 8.53
CA ALA A 160 -9.74 11.68 9.15
C ALA A 160 -10.29 10.27 8.87
N TRP A 161 -10.23 9.79 7.63
CA TRP A 161 -10.62 8.41 7.28
C TRP A 161 -9.79 7.36 8.01
N ALA A 162 -8.49 7.59 8.16
CA ALA A 162 -7.64 6.68 8.92
C ALA A 162 -8.09 6.56 10.39
N ARG A 163 -8.54 7.65 10.99
CA ARG A 163 -9.14 7.64 12.34
C ARG A 163 -10.48 6.92 12.37
N ASP A 164 -11.36 7.17 11.38
CA ASP A 164 -12.64 6.46 11.28
C ASP A 164 -12.42 4.94 11.14
N ASN A 165 -11.41 4.52 10.38
CA ASN A 165 -11.01 3.11 10.28
C ASN A 165 -10.43 2.57 11.60
N ALA A 166 -9.73 3.39 12.38
CA ALA A 166 -9.29 3.00 13.73
C ALA A 166 -10.46 2.76 14.67
N GLU A 167 -11.47 3.64 14.66
CA GLU A 167 -12.70 3.44 15.44
C GLU A 167 -13.45 2.17 14.99
N LEU A 168 -13.60 1.96 13.69
CA LEU A 168 -14.24 0.75 13.13
C LEU A 168 -13.50 -0.53 13.54
N SER A 169 -12.18 -0.47 13.68
CA SER A 169 -11.34 -1.58 14.15
C SER A 169 -11.40 -1.79 15.68
N GLY A 170 -12.10 -0.95 16.44
CA GLY A 170 -12.01 -0.94 17.90
C GLY A 170 -10.66 -0.45 18.44
N MET A 171 -9.89 0.25 17.62
CA MET A 171 -8.52 0.71 17.90
C MET A 171 -8.42 2.22 18.15
N GLY A 172 -9.53 2.89 18.50
CA GLY A 172 -9.54 4.33 18.78
C GLY A 172 -8.60 4.76 19.91
N GLY A 173 -8.30 3.87 20.85
CA GLY A 173 -7.31 4.05 21.93
C GLY A 173 -5.93 3.48 21.65
N ALA A 174 -5.66 2.95 20.45
CA ALA A 174 -4.35 2.40 20.08
C ALA A 174 -3.27 3.50 20.07
N PRO A 175 -1.98 3.16 20.28
CA PRO A 175 -0.89 4.12 20.32
C PRO A 175 -0.52 4.61 18.91
N ILE A 176 -1.45 5.31 18.24
CA ILE A 176 -1.26 5.88 16.91
C ILE A 176 -1.31 7.41 16.99
N ARG A 177 -0.24 8.06 16.56
CA ARG A 177 -0.17 9.51 16.39
C ARG A 177 -0.58 9.87 14.98
N TRP A 178 -1.67 10.60 14.83
CA TRP A 178 -2.22 11.05 13.55
C TRP A 178 -1.73 12.45 13.20
N ILE A 179 -0.95 12.59 12.12
CA ILE A 179 -0.27 13.83 11.73
C ILE A 179 -0.71 14.22 10.32
N VAL A 180 -1.18 15.46 10.16
CA VAL A 180 -1.43 16.07 8.85
C VAL A 180 -0.22 16.95 8.52
N ASP A 181 0.65 16.49 7.63
CA ASP A 181 1.89 17.19 7.27
C ASP A 181 2.50 16.68 5.95
N ASP A 182 3.37 17.49 5.34
CA ASP A 182 4.27 17.04 4.27
C ASP A 182 5.31 16.07 4.82
N ALA A 183 5.46 14.91 4.18
CA ALA A 183 6.34 13.84 4.65
C ALA A 183 7.80 14.30 4.79
N ARG A 184 8.32 15.09 3.83
CA ARG A 184 9.71 15.61 3.86
C ARG A 184 9.91 16.55 5.03
N LYS A 185 8.97 17.48 5.25
CA LYS A 185 9.03 18.40 6.38
C LYS A 185 8.96 17.70 7.72
N TYR A 186 8.09 16.68 7.81
CA TYR A 186 7.98 15.87 9.01
C TYR A 186 9.30 15.13 9.30
N VAL A 187 9.81 14.39 8.33
CA VAL A 187 11.06 13.60 8.47
C VAL A 187 12.26 14.53 8.80
N ALA A 188 12.42 15.65 8.10
CA ALA A 188 13.50 16.61 8.40
C ALA A 188 13.43 17.14 9.84
N ARG A 189 12.22 17.33 10.42
CA ARG A 189 12.09 17.70 11.84
C ARG A 189 12.49 16.57 12.78
N GLU A 190 12.10 15.34 12.47
CA GLU A 190 12.44 14.17 13.28
C GLU A 190 13.97 13.90 13.25
N VAL A 191 14.64 14.11 12.10
CA VAL A 191 16.11 14.03 11.99
C VAL A 191 16.77 15.06 12.92
N ARG A 192 16.32 16.34 12.88
CA ARG A 192 16.86 17.37 13.78
C ARG A 192 16.62 17.11 15.28
N ARG A 193 15.56 16.37 15.61
CA ARG A 193 15.23 15.96 16.99
C ARG A 193 16.03 14.73 17.45
N GLY A 194 16.75 14.06 16.54
CA GLY A 194 17.39 12.79 16.83
C GLY A 194 16.42 11.65 17.12
N SER A 195 15.20 11.73 16.59
CA SER A 195 14.20 10.65 16.78
C SER A 195 14.64 9.37 16.13
N LYS A 196 14.23 8.22 16.70
CA LYS A 196 14.56 6.88 16.18
C LYS A 196 13.29 6.03 16.05
N TYR A 197 13.28 5.19 14.99
CA TYR A 197 12.19 4.28 14.64
C TYR A 197 12.77 2.90 14.29
N GLN A 198 12.11 1.84 14.73
CA GLN A 198 12.44 0.46 14.32
C GLN A 198 11.83 0.10 12.98
N GLY A 199 10.79 0.81 12.55
CA GLY A 199 10.19 0.58 11.24
C GLY A 199 9.79 1.88 10.54
N ILE A 200 10.04 1.94 9.23
CA ILE A 200 9.56 3.05 8.40
C ILE A 200 8.88 2.47 7.16
N ILE A 201 7.69 2.98 6.85
CA ILE A 201 6.88 2.57 5.70
C ILE A 201 6.67 3.80 4.81
N LEU A 202 6.92 3.64 3.51
CA LEU A 202 6.70 4.66 2.49
C LEU A 202 5.89 4.08 1.33
N ASP A 203 4.76 4.72 1.03
CA ASP A 203 3.93 4.41 -0.15
C ASP A 203 3.57 5.70 -0.90
N PRO A 204 4.58 6.40 -1.45
CA PRO A 204 4.39 7.72 -2.05
C PRO A 204 3.66 7.66 -3.38
N PRO A 205 2.80 8.65 -3.67
CA PRO A 205 2.24 8.83 -5.00
C PRO A 205 3.32 9.31 -5.98
N LYS A 206 3.07 9.14 -7.28
CA LYS A 206 3.93 9.73 -8.33
C LYS A 206 4.01 11.25 -8.21
N TYR A 207 2.88 11.90 -7.88
CA TYR A 207 2.74 13.34 -7.67
C TYR A 207 1.79 13.61 -6.51
N GLY A 208 2.05 14.67 -5.73
CA GLY A 208 1.18 15.06 -4.61
C GLY A 208 1.34 16.53 -4.24
N ARG A 209 0.41 17.01 -3.39
CA ARG A 209 0.48 18.33 -2.78
C ARG A 209 0.45 18.20 -1.27
N GLY A 210 1.33 18.92 -0.61
CA GLY A 210 1.35 19.07 0.83
C GLY A 210 0.25 20.02 1.33
N PRO A 211 -0.01 20.03 2.65
CA PRO A 211 -1.11 20.77 3.26
C PRO A 211 -0.94 22.29 3.15
N THR A 212 0.25 22.82 2.88
CA THR A 212 0.55 24.25 2.72
C THR A 212 1.06 24.59 1.32
N GLY A 213 0.79 23.73 0.32
CA GLY A 213 1.10 23.96 -1.08
C GLY A 213 2.42 23.38 -1.57
N GLU A 214 3.10 22.58 -0.75
CA GLU A 214 4.28 21.83 -1.17
C GLU A 214 3.96 20.95 -2.37
N VAL A 215 4.92 20.78 -3.27
CA VAL A 215 4.81 19.87 -4.41
C VAL A 215 5.71 18.67 -4.15
N TRP A 216 5.13 17.48 -4.22
CA TRP A 216 5.83 16.21 -4.19
C TRP A 216 5.95 15.66 -5.61
N ARG A 217 7.16 15.24 -6.00
CA ARG A 217 7.44 14.49 -7.22
C ARG A 217 8.34 13.31 -6.90
N LEU A 218 7.87 12.11 -7.20
CA LEU A 218 8.52 10.86 -6.80
C LEU A 218 10.01 10.83 -7.17
N PHE A 219 10.36 11.07 -8.43
CA PHE A 219 11.75 10.92 -8.90
C PHE A 219 12.70 12.02 -8.39
N GLU A 220 12.17 13.21 -8.09
CA GLU A 220 12.95 14.36 -7.64
C GLU A 220 13.16 14.33 -6.13
N ASP A 221 12.13 13.95 -5.36
CA ASP A 221 12.10 14.11 -3.92
C ASP A 221 12.45 12.82 -3.14
N MET A 222 12.22 11.64 -3.74
CA MET A 222 12.41 10.36 -3.06
C MET A 222 13.84 10.09 -2.61
N PRO A 223 14.91 10.37 -3.39
CA PRO A 223 16.27 10.07 -2.95
C PRO A 223 16.64 10.76 -1.63
N ALA A 224 16.32 12.06 -1.52
CA ALA A 224 16.59 12.83 -0.30
C ALA A 224 15.73 12.34 0.88
N LEU A 225 14.44 12.11 0.66
CA LEU A 225 13.54 11.61 1.70
C LEU A 225 13.98 10.23 2.22
N LEU A 226 14.36 9.31 1.33
CA LEU A 226 14.78 7.96 1.73
C LEU A 226 16.08 7.98 2.53
N LYS A 227 17.03 8.84 2.17
CA LYS A 227 18.25 9.08 2.94
C LYS A 227 17.95 9.58 4.35
N ASP A 228 17.05 10.55 4.48
CA ASP A 228 16.62 11.07 5.78
C ASP A 228 15.87 10.01 6.60
N CYS A 229 15.03 9.18 5.96
CA CYS A 229 14.39 8.04 6.60
C CYS A 229 15.42 7.03 7.11
N ALA A 230 16.45 6.71 6.33
CA ALA A 230 17.51 5.82 6.77
C ALA A 230 18.28 6.38 8.00
N ALA A 231 18.43 7.70 8.11
CA ALA A 231 19.03 8.32 9.30
C ALA A 231 18.15 8.22 10.56
N LEU A 232 16.84 8.07 10.40
CA LEU A 232 15.88 7.87 11.49
C LEU A 232 15.79 6.42 11.98
N LEU A 233 16.33 5.45 11.23
CA LEU A 233 16.28 4.05 11.66
C LEU A 233 17.11 3.86 12.92
N ASP A 234 16.61 3.03 13.83
CA ASP A 234 17.37 2.55 14.97
C ASP A 234 18.52 1.66 14.48
N ASP A 235 19.55 1.49 15.32
CA ASP A 235 20.71 0.69 14.94
C ASP A 235 20.42 -0.82 15.04
N ASP A 236 19.47 -1.22 15.91
CA ASP A 236 19.11 -2.62 16.14
C ASP A 236 17.78 -3.00 15.50
N ALA A 237 17.75 -4.15 14.81
CA ALA A 237 16.56 -4.88 14.36
C ALA A 237 15.54 -4.04 13.58
N SER A 238 15.99 -2.98 12.86
CA SER A 238 15.12 -2.05 12.13
C SER A 238 14.79 -2.54 10.72
N PHE A 239 13.75 -1.93 10.13
CA PHE A 239 13.33 -2.19 8.76
C PHE A 239 12.84 -0.93 8.04
N LEU A 240 12.95 -0.94 6.72
CA LEU A 240 12.48 0.12 5.83
C LEU A 240 11.74 -0.51 4.64
N LEU A 241 10.47 -0.15 4.47
CA LEU A 241 9.63 -0.60 3.36
C LEU A 241 9.33 0.59 2.46
N LEU A 242 9.71 0.47 1.20
CA LEU A 242 9.35 1.40 0.14
C LEU A 242 8.49 0.70 -0.90
N ASN A 243 7.37 1.28 -1.23
CA ASN A 243 6.49 0.86 -2.30
C ASN A 243 6.39 1.95 -3.37
N ALA A 244 6.15 1.58 -4.62
CA ALA A 244 5.87 2.53 -5.69
C ALA A 244 4.95 1.91 -6.76
N TYR A 245 3.94 2.67 -7.17
CA TYR A 245 3.01 2.28 -8.21
C TYR A 245 2.79 3.42 -9.23
N ALA A 246 2.17 3.11 -10.36
CA ALA A 246 1.79 4.08 -11.41
C ALA A 246 2.92 4.97 -11.94
N ALA A 247 4.19 4.52 -11.80
CA ALA A 247 5.36 5.20 -12.31
C ALA A 247 6.14 4.30 -13.29
N ARG A 248 6.84 4.89 -14.25
CA ARG A 248 7.80 4.15 -15.08
C ARG A 248 9.07 3.86 -14.26
N ILE A 249 8.98 2.90 -13.37
CA ILE A 249 10.05 2.47 -12.47
C ILE A 249 10.07 0.93 -12.46
N SER A 250 11.15 0.34 -11.99
CA SER A 250 11.27 -1.10 -11.75
C SER A 250 11.56 -1.38 -10.28
N GLY A 251 11.23 -2.59 -9.81
CA GLY A 251 11.61 -3.03 -8.47
C GLY A 251 13.12 -2.94 -8.25
N LEU A 252 13.92 -3.26 -9.28
CA LEU A 252 15.38 -3.15 -9.22
C LEU A 252 15.86 -1.70 -9.01
N SER A 253 15.19 -0.71 -9.61
CA SER A 253 15.51 0.71 -9.39
C SER A 253 15.22 1.12 -7.95
N LEU A 254 14.11 0.64 -7.37
CA LEU A 254 13.80 0.86 -5.94
C LEU A 254 14.85 0.21 -5.04
N ALA A 255 15.28 -1.00 -5.39
CA ALA A 255 16.30 -1.73 -4.62
C ALA A 255 17.66 -1.01 -4.63
N HIS A 256 18.09 -0.46 -5.77
CA HIS A 256 19.31 0.34 -5.83
C HIS A 256 19.20 1.64 -5.03
N LEU A 257 18.07 2.32 -5.11
CA LEU A 257 17.82 3.52 -4.31
C LEU A 257 17.84 3.20 -2.80
N MET A 258 17.23 2.08 -2.40
CA MET A 258 17.27 1.59 -1.02
C MET A 258 18.70 1.26 -0.58
N ALA A 259 19.50 0.60 -1.44
CA ALA A 259 20.88 0.25 -1.15
C ALA A 259 21.76 1.49 -0.95
N GLU A 260 21.56 2.53 -1.76
CA GLU A 260 22.25 3.82 -1.60
C GLU A 260 21.89 4.48 -0.25
N ALA A 261 20.59 4.55 0.06
CA ALA A 261 20.13 5.19 1.30
C ALA A 261 20.58 4.45 2.58
N THR A 262 20.76 3.13 2.50
CA THR A 262 21.17 2.28 3.64
C THR A 262 22.61 1.77 3.57
N HIS A 263 23.45 2.41 2.72
CA HIS A 263 24.81 1.96 2.40
C HIS A 263 25.68 1.62 3.63
N ASP A 264 25.61 2.42 4.70
CA ASP A 264 26.45 2.27 5.88
C ASP A 264 25.84 1.35 6.95
N ARG A 265 24.62 0.80 6.73
CA ARG A 265 23.87 0.05 7.73
C ARG A 265 23.99 -1.47 7.61
N GLY A 266 24.55 -1.99 6.51
CA GLY A 266 24.54 -3.43 6.24
C GLY A 266 23.11 -3.95 6.04
N GLY A 267 22.84 -5.18 6.47
CA GLY A 267 21.52 -5.78 6.34
C GLY A 267 21.26 -6.40 4.98
N ARG A 268 19.98 -6.63 4.67
CA ARG A 268 19.52 -7.27 3.43
C ARG A 268 18.41 -6.45 2.78
N ILE A 269 18.41 -6.42 1.45
CA ILE A 269 17.33 -5.82 0.65
C ILE A 269 16.69 -6.92 -0.19
N ASP A 270 15.40 -7.13 0.03
CA ASP A 270 14.51 -7.92 -0.81
C ASP A 270 13.64 -6.96 -1.64
N TRP A 271 13.37 -7.33 -2.88
CA TRP A 271 12.66 -6.46 -3.82
C TRP A 271 11.90 -7.25 -4.85
N GLY A 272 10.90 -6.62 -5.46
CA GLY A 272 10.11 -7.27 -6.48
C GLY A 272 8.81 -6.56 -6.76
N GLU A 273 7.77 -7.33 -6.98
CA GLU A 273 6.47 -6.89 -7.42
C GLU A 273 5.36 -7.40 -6.48
N LEU A 274 4.39 -6.53 -6.19
CA LEU A 274 3.15 -6.90 -5.53
C LEU A 274 2.10 -7.21 -6.58
N ALA A 275 1.48 -8.37 -6.47
CA ALA A 275 0.51 -8.84 -7.44
C ALA A 275 -0.75 -9.38 -6.78
N LEU A 276 -1.87 -9.28 -7.50
CA LEU A 276 -3.12 -9.93 -7.17
C LEU A 276 -3.20 -11.23 -7.96
N SER A 277 -3.46 -12.34 -7.28
CA SER A 277 -3.76 -13.62 -7.92
C SER A 277 -5.26 -13.82 -8.03
N GLU A 278 -5.73 -14.36 -9.17
CA GLU A 278 -7.08 -14.90 -9.26
C GLU A 278 -7.29 -15.97 -8.19
N ASP A 279 -8.48 -15.98 -7.58
CA ASP A 279 -8.75 -16.70 -6.32
C ASP A 279 -8.75 -18.23 -6.49
N ALA A 280 -9.12 -18.73 -7.69
CA ALA A 280 -9.22 -20.15 -7.97
C ALA A 280 -8.98 -20.49 -9.45
N PRO A 281 -8.59 -21.72 -9.75
CA PRO A 281 -8.63 -22.23 -11.11
C PRO A 281 -10.05 -22.14 -11.69
N LEU A 282 -10.17 -21.68 -12.91
CA LEU A 282 -11.45 -21.60 -13.62
C LEU A 282 -11.36 -22.38 -14.93
N ASN A 283 -12.32 -23.25 -15.19
CA ASN A 283 -12.36 -24.08 -16.40
C ASN A 283 -11.08 -24.91 -16.65
N GLY A 284 -10.41 -25.37 -15.57
CA GLY A 284 -9.18 -26.15 -15.64
C GLY A 284 -7.92 -25.35 -16.00
N VAL A 285 -8.00 -24.02 -15.97
CA VAL A 285 -6.86 -23.11 -16.19
C VAL A 285 -6.37 -22.56 -14.85
N ASP A 286 -5.07 -22.58 -14.63
CA ASP A 286 -4.44 -22.05 -13.42
C ASP A 286 -4.73 -20.56 -13.21
N PRO A 287 -4.77 -20.08 -11.94
CA PRO A 287 -4.93 -18.68 -11.62
C PRO A 287 -3.88 -17.79 -12.30
N ARG A 288 -4.33 -16.70 -12.88
CA ARG A 288 -3.43 -15.65 -13.39
C ARG A 288 -3.14 -14.64 -12.29
N ALA A 289 -2.02 -13.97 -12.41
CA ALA A 289 -1.65 -12.88 -11.52
C ALA A 289 -1.46 -11.55 -12.28
N ILE A 290 -1.74 -10.45 -11.62
CA ILE A 290 -1.60 -9.08 -12.16
C ILE A 290 -0.61 -8.35 -11.25
N GLY A 291 0.56 -7.97 -11.76
CA GLY A 291 1.49 -7.10 -11.09
C GLY A 291 0.98 -5.66 -11.06
N LEU A 292 0.94 -5.03 -9.89
CA LEU A 292 0.33 -3.71 -9.71
C LEU A 292 1.28 -2.67 -9.16
N SER A 293 2.24 -3.06 -8.33
CA SER A 293 3.21 -2.14 -7.75
C SER A 293 4.54 -2.83 -7.46
N PHE A 294 5.60 -2.05 -7.30
CA PHE A 294 6.92 -2.55 -6.95
C PHE A 294 7.25 -2.24 -5.50
N PHE A 295 8.06 -3.08 -4.88
CA PHE A 295 8.54 -2.86 -3.51
C PHE A 295 10.05 -3.07 -3.39
N ALA A 296 10.63 -2.42 -2.38
CA ALA A 296 11.94 -2.75 -1.81
C ALA A 296 11.82 -2.76 -0.28
N ARG A 297 12.35 -3.80 0.37
CA ARG A 297 12.33 -4.00 1.81
C ARG A 297 13.76 -4.16 2.30
N TRP A 298 14.25 -3.19 3.06
CA TRP A 298 15.51 -3.35 3.79
C TRP A 298 15.22 -3.84 5.21
N SER A 299 16.06 -4.76 5.69
CA SER A 299 16.05 -5.25 7.07
C SER A 299 17.45 -5.28 7.64
N ALA A 300 17.63 -4.79 8.86
CA ALA A 300 18.84 -5.03 9.64
C ALA A 300 19.06 -6.53 9.83
N LYS A 301 20.31 -6.92 10.14
CA LYS A 301 20.66 -8.32 10.44
C LYS A 301 20.08 -8.76 11.76
#